data_5423d62e9b5985b55b297e6de431a1cf
#
_entry.id   5423d62e9b5985b55b297e6de431a1cf
#
_cell.length_a   1.000
_cell.length_b   1.000
_cell.length_c   1.000
_cell.angle_alpha   90.00
_cell.angle_beta   90.00
_cell.angle_gamma   90.00
#
_symmetry.space_group_name_H-M   'P 1'
#
loop_
_entity.id
_entity.type
_entity.pdbx_description
1 polymer ?
#
loop_
_entity_poly.entity_id
_entity_poly.type
_entity_poly.pdbx_seq_one_letter_code
_entity_poly.pdbx_strand_id
1 'polypeptide(L)'
;SMDKFREDTDKWANEVETLTGPCDIILFPFGSDIGDWHPYDTSSERFQYLYNKGFRYFCNVDSSQYFVQIGDDYMRQGRRNLDGYRMYYDLPESGVGGDHLSDLFDVNEVFDRSRPTPVPKMTE
;
A
#
# COMPACT_ATOMS: atom_id res chain seq x y z
N SER A 1 -6.70 -11.36 -16.51
CA SER A 1 -6.56 -10.93 -17.91
C SER A 1 -6.61 -9.41 -17.99
N MET A 2 -6.09 -8.86 -19.05
CA MET A 2 -6.14 -7.42 -19.30
C MET A 2 -7.58 -6.90 -19.46
N ASP A 3 -8.45 -7.69 -20.04
CA ASP A 3 -9.87 -7.32 -20.20
C ASP A 3 -10.55 -7.13 -18.85
N LYS A 4 -10.33 -8.05 -17.91
CA LYS A 4 -10.87 -7.91 -16.55
C LYS A 4 -10.31 -6.68 -15.83
N PHE A 5 -9.01 -6.40 -15.99
CA PHE A 5 -8.38 -5.22 -15.43
C PHE A 5 -9.00 -3.92 -15.95
N ARG A 6 -9.28 -3.86 -17.27
CA ARG A 6 -9.96 -2.72 -17.88
C ARG A 6 -11.38 -2.56 -17.38
N GLU A 7 -12.15 -3.68 -17.40
CA GLU A 7 -13.53 -3.68 -16.90
C GLU A 7 -13.64 -3.15 -15.47
N ASP A 8 -12.80 -3.65 -14.56
CA ASP A 8 -12.81 -3.25 -13.15
C ASP A 8 -12.41 -1.76 -12.99
N THR A 9 -11.39 -1.30 -13.72
CA THR A 9 -10.96 0.10 -13.68
C THR A 9 -12.02 1.04 -14.26
N ASP A 10 -12.62 0.68 -15.38
CA ASP A 10 -13.68 1.47 -16.02
C ASP A 10 -14.92 1.56 -15.14
N LYS A 11 -15.30 0.45 -14.54
CA LYS A 11 -16.42 0.42 -13.59
C LYS A 11 -16.16 1.34 -12.40
N TRP A 12 -14.95 1.25 -11.81
CA TRP A 12 -14.56 2.12 -10.70
C TRP A 12 -14.62 3.60 -11.12
N ALA A 13 -14.03 3.96 -12.26
CA ALA A 13 -14.04 5.33 -12.74
C ALA A 13 -15.49 5.85 -12.94
N ASN A 14 -16.34 5.07 -13.56
CA ASN A 14 -17.72 5.45 -13.79
C ASN A 14 -18.55 5.62 -12.51
N GLU A 15 -18.29 4.80 -11.48
CA GLU A 15 -19.04 4.82 -10.24
C GLU A 15 -18.49 5.84 -9.23
N VAL A 16 -17.17 6.02 -9.18
CA VAL A 16 -16.50 6.85 -8.15
C VAL A 16 -16.21 8.26 -8.66
N GLU A 17 -15.62 8.41 -9.85
CA GLU A 17 -15.28 9.74 -10.37
C GLU A 17 -16.50 10.63 -10.61
N THR A 18 -17.67 10.05 -10.83
CA THR A 18 -18.93 10.80 -10.89
C THR A 18 -19.27 11.49 -9.56
N LEU A 19 -18.75 10.98 -8.45
CA LEU A 19 -18.98 11.50 -7.10
C LEU A 19 -17.85 12.40 -6.61
N THR A 20 -16.61 12.06 -6.96
CA THR A 20 -15.40 12.71 -6.42
C THR A 20 -14.75 13.69 -7.41
N GLY A 21 -15.11 13.61 -8.67
CA GLY A 21 -14.35 14.23 -9.76
C GLY A 21 -13.18 13.36 -10.21
N PRO A 22 -12.41 13.82 -11.22
CA PRO A 22 -11.26 13.10 -11.73
C PRO A 22 -10.25 12.76 -10.64
N CYS A 23 -9.74 11.53 -10.66
CA CYS A 23 -8.76 11.04 -9.70
C CYS A 23 -7.45 10.67 -10.41
N ASP A 24 -6.33 11.18 -9.91
CA ASP A 24 -5.00 10.89 -10.42
C ASP A 24 -4.19 9.92 -9.55
N ILE A 25 -4.80 9.44 -8.44
CA ILE A 25 -4.20 8.52 -7.49
C ILE A 25 -4.87 7.15 -7.59
N ILE A 26 -4.07 6.10 -7.70
CA ILE A 26 -4.53 4.73 -7.59
C ILE A 26 -3.86 4.02 -6.41
N LEU A 27 -4.66 3.33 -5.61
CA LEU A 27 -4.21 2.52 -4.48
C LEU A 27 -4.46 1.05 -4.80
N PHE A 28 -3.38 0.28 -4.92
CA PHE A 28 -3.49 -1.16 -5.13
C PHE A 28 -3.72 -1.86 -3.80
N PRO A 29 -4.71 -2.76 -3.71
CA PRO A 29 -5.00 -3.50 -2.50
C PRO A 29 -4.05 -4.68 -2.30
N PHE A 30 -3.86 -5.08 -1.05
CA PHE A 30 -3.21 -6.34 -0.66
C PHE A 30 -1.79 -6.55 -1.22
N GLY A 31 -1.02 -5.49 -1.37
CA GLY A 31 0.34 -5.57 -1.93
C GLY A 31 0.39 -5.88 -3.42
N SER A 32 -0.76 -5.85 -4.12
CA SER A 32 -0.75 -5.94 -5.57
C SER A 32 -0.15 -4.70 -6.21
N ASP A 33 0.31 -4.84 -7.44
CA ASP A 33 0.88 -3.76 -8.24
C ASP A 33 0.78 -4.13 -9.72
N ILE A 34 1.04 -3.18 -10.59
CA ILE A 34 1.12 -3.40 -12.06
C ILE A 34 2.52 -3.73 -12.55
N GLY A 35 3.54 -3.54 -11.72
CA GLY A 35 4.95 -3.84 -11.96
C GLY A 35 5.59 -4.53 -10.78
N ASP A 36 6.83 -4.92 -10.97
CA ASP A 36 7.68 -5.49 -9.93
C ASP A 36 8.47 -4.42 -9.15
N TRP A 37 9.55 -4.83 -8.50
CA TRP A 37 10.44 -3.98 -7.71
C TRP A 37 11.10 -2.81 -8.42
N HIS A 38 11.31 -2.92 -9.72
CA HIS A 38 12.00 -1.91 -10.52
C HIS A 38 11.04 -0.76 -10.86
N PRO A 39 11.55 0.37 -11.35
CA PRO A 39 10.71 1.36 -11.97
C PRO A 39 9.76 0.72 -12.98
N TYR A 40 8.55 1.25 -13.09
CA TYR A 40 7.60 0.68 -14.03
C TYR A 40 8.15 0.65 -15.46
N ASP A 41 7.88 -0.45 -16.14
CA ASP A 41 7.95 -0.45 -17.60
C ASP A 41 6.81 0.40 -18.15
N THR A 42 7.15 1.63 -18.51
CA THR A 42 6.18 2.60 -19.02
C THR A 42 5.59 2.21 -20.38
N SER A 43 6.17 1.21 -21.07
CA SER A 43 5.60 0.64 -22.30
C SER A 43 4.58 -0.47 -22.02
N SER A 44 4.48 -0.95 -20.78
CA SER A 44 3.55 -2.03 -20.45
C SER A 44 2.10 -1.61 -20.67
N GLU A 45 1.29 -2.54 -21.14
CA GLU A 45 -0.12 -2.29 -21.44
C GLU A 45 -0.92 -1.80 -20.22
N ARG A 46 -0.61 -2.33 -19.02
CA ARG A 46 -1.26 -1.91 -17.78
C ARG A 46 -0.91 -0.49 -17.41
N PHE A 47 0.38 -0.14 -17.47
CA PHE A 47 0.81 1.22 -17.16
C PHE A 47 0.18 2.21 -18.14
N GLN A 48 0.30 1.96 -19.44
CA GLN A 48 -0.26 2.83 -20.46
C GLN A 48 -1.76 3.04 -20.31
N TYR A 49 -2.49 1.98 -19.96
CA TYR A 49 -3.93 2.07 -19.74
C TYR A 49 -4.28 3.01 -18.58
N LEU A 50 -3.65 2.82 -17.41
CA LEU A 50 -3.88 3.68 -16.25
C LEU A 50 -3.39 5.11 -16.49
N TYR A 51 -2.24 5.26 -17.10
CA TYR A 51 -1.66 6.56 -17.42
C TYR A 51 -2.58 7.38 -18.35
N ASN A 52 -3.13 6.74 -19.37
CA ASN A 52 -4.08 7.35 -20.29
C ASN A 52 -5.44 7.68 -19.64
N LYS A 53 -5.78 7.02 -18.55
CA LYS A 53 -6.93 7.34 -17.70
C LYS A 53 -6.69 8.56 -16.80
N GLY A 54 -5.46 9.04 -16.68
CA GLY A 54 -5.10 10.21 -15.88
C GLY A 54 -4.37 9.89 -14.58
N PHE A 55 -4.17 8.61 -14.24
CA PHE A 55 -3.43 8.26 -13.03
C PHE A 55 -1.96 8.64 -13.13
N ARG A 56 -1.44 9.25 -12.07
CA ARG A 56 -0.06 9.71 -11.95
C ARG A 56 0.61 9.25 -10.66
N TYR A 57 -0.18 8.95 -9.64
CA TYR A 57 0.30 8.51 -8.33
C TYR A 57 -0.14 7.06 -8.10
N PHE A 58 0.83 6.16 -8.03
CA PHE A 58 0.63 4.72 -7.91
C PHE A 58 1.07 4.28 -6.53
N CYS A 59 0.11 3.93 -5.66
CA CYS A 59 0.38 3.58 -4.28
C CYS A 59 0.11 2.09 -4.04
N ASN A 60 1.09 1.39 -3.49
CA ASN A 60 0.91 0.01 -3.04
C ASN A 60 1.20 -0.13 -1.55
N VAL A 61 1.02 -1.32 -1.03
CA VAL A 61 1.43 -1.70 0.32
C VAL A 61 2.61 -2.64 0.21
N ASP A 62 3.72 -2.26 0.83
CA ASP A 62 4.85 -3.14 1.05
C ASP A 62 5.02 -3.36 2.56
N SER A 63 5.06 -4.61 3.00
CA SER A 63 5.23 -4.93 4.41
C SER A 63 6.68 -4.80 4.88
N SER A 64 7.62 -4.81 3.96
CA SER A 64 9.06 -4.83 4.25
C SER A 64 9.73 -3.48 4.04
N GLN A 65 9.21 -2.66 3.15
CA GLN A 65 9.87 -1.41 2.77
C GLN A 65 8.86 -0.30 2.49
N TYR A 66 9.27 0.91 2.79
CA TYR A 66 8.66 2.11 2.24
C TYR A 66 9.61 2.67 1.17
N PHE A 67 9.06 3.12 0.08
CA PHE A 67 9.85 3.69 -1.00
C PHE A 67 9.06 4.71 -1.80
N VAL A 68 9.78 5.58 -2.46
CA VAL A 68 9.24 6.49 -3.47
C VAL A 68 10.10 6.34 -4.72
N GLN A 69 9.46 6.04 -5.83
CA GLN A 69 10.08 6.04 -7.15
C GLN A 69 9.45 7.15 -7.97
N ILE A 70 10.28 8.05 -8.49
CA ILE A 70 9.85 9.18 -9.30
C ILE A 70 10.22 8.88 -10.74
N GLY A 71 9.23 8.79 -11.61
CA GLY A 71 9.40 8.79 -13.06
C GLY A 71 9.37 10.21 -13.60
N ASP A 72 9.37 10.36 -14.94
CA ASP A 72 9.37 11.67 -15.57
C ASP A 72 8.11 12.50 -15.21
N ASP A 73 6.96 11.84 -15.18
CA ASP A 73 5.67 12.46 -14.89
C ASP A 73 4.71 11.54 -14.11
N TYR A 74 5.24 10.58 -13.36
CA TYR A 74 4.49 9.76 -12.42
C TYR A 74 5.29 9.51 -11.15
N MET A 75 4.60 9.14 -10.08
CA MET A 75 5.18 8.71 -8.81
C MET A 75 4.62 7.35 -8.42
N ARG A 76 5.51 6.44 -8.01
CA ARG A 76 5.15 5.18 -7.37
C ARG A 76 5.59 5.21 -5.93
N GLN A 77 4.70 4.84 -5.02
CA GLN A 77 4.95 4.88 -3.58
C GLN A 77 4.55 3.58 -2.92
N GLY A 78 5.51 2.94 -2.26
CA GLY A 78 5.27 1.86 -1.31
C GLY A 78 5.05 2.42 0.09
N ARG A 79 3.97 2.02 0.75
CA ARG A 79 3.64 2.42 2.12
C ARG A 79 3.70 1.23 3.05
N ARG A 80 4.14 1.46 4.28
CA ARG A 80 4.06 0.49 5.37
C ARG A 80 2.82 0.75 6.21
N ASN A 81 2.22 -0.31 6.69
CA ASN A 81 1.15 -0.20 7.67
C ASN A 81 1.73 0.13 9.04
N LEU A 82 1.28 1.24 9.61
CA LEU A 82 1.53 1.60 11.00
C LEU A 82 0.28 1.18 11.79
N ASP A 83 0.31 0.03 12.41
CA ASP A 83 -0.80 -0.49 13.20
C ASP A 83 -0.32 -1.05 14.55
N GLY A 84 -1.25 -1.14 15.49
CA GLY A 84 -0.98 -1.58 16.84
C GLY A 84 -0.46 -3.02 16.92
N TYR A 85 -0.80 -3.87 15.96
CA TYR A 85 -0.30 -5.24 15.91
C TYR A 85 1.18 -5.29 15.59
N ARG A 86 1.61 -4.57 14.54
CA ARG A 86 3.03 -4.51 14.16
C ARG A 86 3.87 -3.91 15.26
N MET A 87 3.36 -2.85 15.92
CA MET A 87 4.02 -2.31 17.12
C MET A 87 4.12 -3.35 18.22
N TYR A 88 3.02 -4.04 18.52
CA TYR A 88 3.02 -5.06 19.59
C TYR A 88 3.97 -6.22 19.28
N TYR A 89 4.04 -6.68 18.03
CA TYR A 89 4.94 -7.79 17.64
C TYR A 89 6.42 -7.45 17.76
N ASP A 90 6.78 -6.20 17.64
CA ASP A 90 8.17 -5.73 17.85
C ASP A 90 8.55 -5.60 19.32
N LEU A 91 7.59 -5.70 20.24
CA LEU A 91 7.87 -5.68 21.67
C LEU A 91 8.33 -7.05 22.16
N PRO A 92 9.32 -7.09 23.10
CA PRO A 92 9.82 -8.35 23.69
C PRO A 92 8.72 -9.22 24.31
N GLU A 93 7.73 -8.59 24.93
CA GLU A 93 6.63 -9.26 25.60
C GLU A 93 5.64 -9.95 24.67
N SER A 94 5.65 -9.65 23.38
CA SER A 94 4.78 -10.32 22.41
C SER A 94 5.15 -11.79 22.20
N GLY A 95 6.41 -12.13 22.39
CA GLY A 95 6.94 -13.45 22.08
C GLY A 95 6.95 -13.82 20.59
N VAL A 96 6.52 -12.92 19.71
CA VAL A 96 6.49 -13.16 18.26
C VAL A 96 7.83 -12.83 17.64
N GLY A 97 8.39 -11.68 18.01
CA GLY A 97 9.62 -11.17 17.43
C GLY A 97 9.42 -10.62 16.01
N GLY A 98 10.34 -9.78 15.58
CA GLY A 98 10.36 -9.22 14.23
C GLY A 98 10.80 -7.77 14.26
N ASP A 99 11.10 -7.26 13.06
CA ASP A 99 11.42 -5.87 12.82
C ASP A 99 10.37 -5.25 11.91
N HIS A 100 9.14 -5.16 12.41
CA HIS A 100 8.04 -4.65 11.62
C HIS A 100 8.07 -3.13 11.49
N LEU A 101 8.37 -2.44 12.59
CA LEU A 101 8.40 -0.96 12.66
C LEU A 101 9.63 -0.40 13.38
N SER A 102 10.44 -1.26 14.00
CA SER A 102 11.61 -0.85 14.82
C SER A 102 12.70 -0.13 14.02
N ASP A 103 12.71 -0.26 12.70
CA ASP A 103 13.59 0.51 11.81
C ASP A 103 13.10 1.96 11.57
N LEU A 104 11.86 2.28 11.93
CA LEU A 104 11.27 3.61 11.77
C LEU A 104 11.35 4.42 13.08
N PHE A 105 11.12 3.76 14.21
CA PHE A 105 11.11 4.38 15.55
C PHE A 105 11.25 3.32 16.63
N ASP A 106 11.61 3.77 17.85
CA ASP A 106 11.61 2.87 19.01
C ASP A 106 10.18 2.59 19.45
N VAL A 107 9.73 1.36 19.17
CA VAL A 107 8.38 0.91 19.51
C VAL A 107 8.12 0.95 21.03
N ASN A 108 9.16 0.74 21.84
CA ASN A 108 9.02 0.79 23.31
C ASN A 108 8.66 2.19 23.83
N GLU A 109 9.08 3.24 23.13
CA GLU A 109 8.76 4.61 23.51
C GLU A 109 7.34 5.02 23.05
N VAL A 110 6.87 4.47 21.95
CA VAL A 110 5.63 4.87 21.31
C VAL A 110 4.43 4.02 21.76
N PHE A 111 4.66 2.74 22.05
CA PHE A 111 3.58 1.83 22.41
C PHE A 111 3.03 2.11 23.81
N ASP A 112 1.76 2.46 23.88
CA ASP A 112 1.07 2.73 25.15
C ASP A 112 0.62 1.43 25.80
N ARG A 113 1.40 0.92 26.76
CA ARG A 113 1.12 -0.31 27.52
C ARG A 113 -0.07 -0.19 28.47
N SER A 114 -0.61 1.01 28.70
CA SER A 114 -1.81 1.20 29.52
C SER A 114 -3.09 0.83 28.78
N ARG A 115 -3.02 0.77 27.46
CA ARG A 115 -4.15 0.35 26.63
C ARG A 115 -4.30 -1.17 26.66
N PRO A 116 -5.53 -1.70 26.63
CA PRO A 116 -5.71 -3.12 26.43
C PRO A 116 -5.06 -3.53 25.11
N THR A 117 -4.37 -4.68 25.13
CA THR A 117 -3.76 -5.23 23.92
C THR A 117 -4.79 -5.24 22.80
N PRO A 118 -4.45 -4.66 21.65
CA PRO A 118 -5.40 -4.61 20.55
C PRO A 118 -5.60 -6.02 20.04
N VAL A 119 -6.75 -6.57 20.26
CA VAL A 119 -7.27 -7.79 19.67
C VAL A 119 -6.65 -9.10 20.21
N PRO A 120 -7.47 -10.00 20.73
CA PRO A 120 -7.03 -11.36 21.01
C PRO A 120 -6.52 -12.02 19.73
N LYS A 121 -5.49 -12.86 19.86
CA LYS A 121 -5.07 -13.76 18.77
C LYS A 121 -6.31 -14.30 18.07
N MET A 122 -6.41 -14.08 16.75
CA MET A 122 -7.38 -14.82 15.98
C MET A 122 -7.01 -16.29 16.13
N THR A 123 -7.82 -17.03 16.81
CA THR A 123 -7.75 -18.49 16.77
C THR A 123 -8.25 -18.92 15.40
N GLU A 124 -7.37 -19.64 14.67
CA GLU A 124 -7.78 -20.33 13.45
C GLU A 124 -8.97 -21.25 13.68
#